data_d179af517e47948057d8233a8300580e
#
_entry.id   d179af517e47948057d8233a8300580e
#
_cell.length_a   1.000
_cell.length_b   1.000
_cell.length_c   1.000
_cell.angle_alpha   90.00
_cell.angle_beta   90.00
_cell.angle_gamma   90.00
#
_symmetry.space_group_name_H-M   'P 1'
#
loop_
_entity.id
_entity.type
_entity.pdbx_description
1 polymer ?
#
loop_
_entity_poly.entity_id
_entity_poly.type
_entity_poly.pdbx_seq_one_letter_code
_entity_poly.pdbx_strand_id
1 'polypeptide(L)'
;MRPSNRNINQIRPVSIKTDIIKNAEGSCNIKCGNTEIICTATIDENVPHFIRKTGLGWVTAEYGMLPRSTNSRMKRESSRGKQGGRTLEIQRL
;
A
#
# COMPACT_ATOMS: atom_id res chain seq x y z
N MET A 1 -21.31 2.30 -21.87
CA MET A 1 -20.70 3.39 -21.07
C MET A 1 -19.99 2.78 -19.87
N ARG A 2 -18.81 3.26 -19.57
CA ARG A 2 -18.05 2.74 -18.44
C ARG A 2 -18.67 3.20 -17.11
N PRO A 3 -18.46 2.44 -16.01
CA PRO A 3 -18.86 2.93 -14.69
C PRO A 3 -18.30 4.33 -14.43
N SER A 4 -18.98 5.14 -13.65
CA SER A 4 -18.62 6.53 -13.36
C SER A 4 -18.70 7.47 -14.57
N ASN A 5 -19.41 7.08 -15.62
CA ASN A 5 -19.68 7.92 -16.80
C ASN A 5 -18.43 8.44 -17.52
N ARG A 6 -17.34 7.66 -17.51
CA ARG A 6 -16.11 8.03 -18.20
C ARG A 6 -16.16 7.61 -19.67
N ASN A 7 -15.48 8.39 -20.51
CA ASN A 7 -15.25 8.00 -21.90
C ASN A 7 -14.30 6.79 -21.97
N ILE A 8 -14.27 6.12 -23.13
CA ILE A 8 -13.45 4.91 -23.27
C ILE A 8 -11.96 5.19 -23.14
N ASN A 9 -11.52 6.39 -23.43
CA ASN A 9 -10.10 6.78 -23.36
C ASN A 9 -9.77 7.64 -22.13
N GLN A 10 -10.68 7.71 -21.17
CA GLN A 10 -10.53 8.55 -19.99
C GLN A 10 -10.17 7.70 -18.78
N ILE A 11 -9.07 8.05 -18.11
CA ILE A 11 -8.70 7.39 -16.85
C ILE A 11 -9.55 7.95 -15.71
N ARG A 12 -9.60 7.24 -14.61
CA ARG A 12 -10.27 7.72 -13.41
C ARG A 12 -9.56 8.97 -12.88
N PRO A 13 -10.29 9.91 -12.25
CA PRO A 13 -9.64 11.06 -11.64
C PRO A 13 -8.61 10.61 -10.59
N VAL A 14 -7.41 11.17 -10.63
CA VAL A 14 -6.33 10.85 -9.70
C VAL A 14 -6.02 12.08 -8.86
N SER A 15 -5.92 11.88 -7.55
CA SER A 15 -5.56 12.92 -6.61
C SER A 15 -4.53 12.36 -5.65
N ILE A 16 -3.46 13.10 -5.39
CA ILE A 16 -2.37 12.67 -4.50
C ILE A 16 -2.11 13.77 -3.48
N LYS A 17 -2.13 13.39 -2.19
CA LYS A 17 -1.71 14.25 -1.09
C LYS A 17 -0.48 13.66 -0.44
N THR A 18 0.56 14.45 -0.28
CA THR A 18 1.80 14.01 0.36
C THR A 18 1.90 14.53 1.78
N ASP A 19 2.84 13.98 2.54
CA ASP A 19 3.17 14.40 3.91
C ASP A 19 1.97 14.33 4.86
N ILE A 20 1.21 13.24 4.77
CA ILE A 20 0.02 13.05 5.59
C ILE A 20 0.30 12.37 6.92
N ILE A 21 1.45 11.70 7.07
CA ILE A 21 1.83 11.01 8.30
C ILE A 21 3.16 11.57 8.78
N LYS A 22 3.13 12.15 9.97
CA LYS A 22 4.24 12.92 10.51
C LYS A 22 5.51 12.11 10.71
N ASN A 23 5.39 10.88 11.18
CA ASN A 23 6.55 10.08 11.59
C ASN A 23 7.19 9.27 10.48
N ALA A 24 6.59 9.23 9.30
CA ALA A 24 7.17 8.53 8.16
C ALA A 24 7.98 9.50 7.29
N GLU A 25 9.11 9.05 6.77
CA GLU A 25 9.93 9.87 5.86
C GLU A 25 9.18 10.21 4.59
N GLY A 26 8.36 9.28 4.10
CA GLY A 26 7.47 9.54 2.99
C GLY A 26 6.08 9.04 3.31
N SER A 27 5.06 9.77 2.90
CA SER A 27 3.67 9.34 3.03
C SER A 27 2.82 10.03 1.99
N CYS A 28 1.79 9.33 1.54
CA CYS A 28 0.83 9.94 0.63
C CYS A 28 -0.52 9.24 0.73
N ASN A 29 -1.54 10.00 0.37
CA ASN A 29 -2.89 9.49 0.16
C ASN A 29 -3.19 9.61 -1.32
N ILE A 30 -3.52 8.51 -1.96
CA ILE A 30 -3.81 8.46 -3.39
C ILE A 30 -5.27 8.07 -3.57
N LYS A 31 -6.00 8.87 -4.33
CA LYS A 31 -7.36 8.56 -4.75
C LYS A 31 -7.40 8.40 -6.25
N CYS A 32 -7.95 7.29 -6.70
CA CYS A 32 -8.14 7.00 -8.11
C CYS A 32 -9.59 6.54 -8.29
N GLY A 33 -10.47 7.48 -8.66
CA GLY A 33 -11.90 7.23 -8.62
C GLY A 33 -12.35 6.94 -7.19
N ASN A 34 -12.98 5.79 -7.00
CA ASN A 34 -13.44 5.36 -5.68
C ASN A 34 -12.40 4.53 -4.92
N THR A 35 -11.22 4.35 -5.50
CA THR A 35 -10.14 3.63 -4.83
C THR A 35 -9.27 4.62 -4.06
N GLU A 36 -9.03 4.35 -2.80
CA GLU A 36 -8.21 5.22 -1.96
C GLU A 36 -7.16 4.38 -1.23
N ILE A 37 -5.92 4.84 -1.26
CA ILE A 37 -4.78 4.13 -0.67
C ILE A 37 -3.96 5.11 0.15
N ILE A 38 -3.48 4.66 1.31
CA ILE A 38 -2.49 5.37 2.11
C ILE A 38 -1.19 4.58 2.01
N CYS A 39 -0.13 5.26 1.59
CA CYS A 39 1.20 4.66 1.45
C CYS A 39 2.18 5.39 2.35
N THR A 40 3.06 4.65 2.98
CA THR A 40 4.16 5.23 3.75
C THR A 40 5.46 4.55 3.36
N ALA A 41 6.55 5.28 3.51
CA ALA A 41 7.89 4.76 3.29
C ALA A 41 8.78 5.22 4.42
N THR A 42 9.58 4.31 4.93
CA THR A 42 10.51 4.57 6.02
C THR A 42 11.90 4.15 5.59
N ILE A 43 12.89 5.00 5.90
CA ILE A 43 14.29 4.70 5.66
C ILE A 43 14.91 4.28 6.97
N ASP A 44 15.48 3.08 6.99
CA ASP A 44 16.18 2.56 8.16
C ASP A 44 17.63 2.33 7.75
N GLU A 45 18.56 2.96 8.45
CA GLU A 45 19.98 2.82 8.15
C GLU A 45 20.56 1.49 8.62
N ASN A 46 19.82 0.75 9.43
CA ASN A 46 20.22 -0.56 9.90
C ASN A 46 19.68 -1.64 8.99
N VAL A 47 20.57 -2.44 8.42
CA VAL A 47 20.16 -3.55 7.56
C VAL A 47 19.93 -4.81 8.39
N PRO A 48 19.12 -5.77 7.89
CA PRO A 48 18.99 -7.06 8.56
C PRO A 48 20.34 -7.74 8.74
N HIS A 49 20.44 -8.55 9.79
CA HIS A 49 21.70 -9.22 10.14
C HIS A 49 22.26 -10.04 8.97
N PHE A 50 21.39 -10.71 8.22
CA PHE A 50 21.82 -11.61 7.15
C PHE A 50 22.46 -10.90 5.94
N ILE A 51 22.29 -9.60 5.77
CA ILE A 51 22.94 -8.84 4.69
C ILE A 51 23.98 -7.86 5.21
N ARG A 52 24.22 -7.83 6.51
CA ARG A 52 25.22 -6.96 7.11
C ARG A 52 26.61 -7.34 6.57
N LYS A 53 27.41 -6.33 6.26
CA LYS A 53 28.76 -6.49 5.68
C LYS A 53 28.80 -6.97 4.23
N THR A 54 27.65 -7.06 3.55
CA THR A 54 27.62 -7.42 2.15
C THR A 54 27.76 -6.21 1.23
N GLY A 55 27.59 -5.01 1.77
CA GLY A 55 27.54 -3.78 0.96
C GLY A 55 26.21 -3.59 0.25
N LEU A 56 25.21 -4.41 0.56
CA LEU A 56 23.88 -4.37 -0.08
C LEU A 56 22.85 -3.73 0.82
N GLY A 57 21.84 -3.14 0.20
CA GLY A 57 20.65 -2.69 0.89
C GLY A 57 19.54 -3.73 0.84
N TRP A 58 18.42 -3.41 1.45
CA TRP A 58 17.27 -4.29 1.51
C TRP A 58 15.99 -3.49 1.43
N VAL A 59 15.04 -3.98 0.65
CA VAL A 59 13.72 -3.37 0.51
C VAL A 59 12.68 -4.39 0.94
N THR A 60 11.76 -3.95 1.78
CA THR A 60 10.64 -4.78 2.18
C THR A 60 9.37 -3.95 2.14
N ALA A 61 8.24 -4.59 2.04
CA ALA A 61 6.96 -3.93 1.99
C ALA A 61 5.90 -4.74 2.71
N GLU A 62 4.91 -4.03 3.23
CA GLU A 62 3.72 -4.62 3.81
C GLU A 62 2.50 -4.05 3.11
N TYR A 63 1.46 -4.84 3.01
CA TYR A 63 0.21 -4.46 2.38
C TYR A 63 -0.95 -5.01 3.19
N GLY A 64 -2.03 -4.25 3.26
CA GLY A 64 -3.25 -4.72 3.87
C GLY A 64 -4.43 -3.87 3.47
N MET A 65 -5.62 -4.39 3.67
CA MET A 65 -6.87 -3.69 3.44
C MET A 65 -7.56 -3.46 4.77
N LEU A 66 -8.14 -2.28 4.93
CA LEU A 66 -8.99 -2.01 6.09
C LEU A 66 -10.26 -2.87 5.99
N PRO A 67 -10.77 -3.39 7.11
CA PRO A 67 -11.94 -4.28 7.07
C PRO A 67 -13.16 -3.69 6.37
N ARG A 68 -13.34 -2.36 6.40
CA ARG A 68 -14.47 -1.71 5.76
C ARG A 68 -14.12 -1.01 4.45
N SER A 69 -13.00 -1.37 3.85
CA SER A 69 -12.69 -0.91 2.50
C SER A 69 -13.55 -1.59 1.44
N THR A 70 -14.28 -2.64 1.82
CA THR A 70 -15.19 -3.39 0.96
C THR A 70 -16.64 -3.23 1.45
N ASN A 71 -17.60 -3.67 0.64
CA ASN A 71 -19.02 -3.56 0.98
C ASN A 71 -19.40 -4.33 2.25
N SER A 72 -18.75 -5.47 2.48
CA SER A 72 -18.91 -6.23 3.72
C SER A 72 -17.61 -6.17 4.50
N ARG A 73 -17.72 -6.25 5.84
CA ARG A 73 -16.55 -6.17 6.68
C ARG A 73 -15.66 -7.39 6.51
N MET A 74 -14.38 -7.15 6.20
CA MET A 74 -13.37 -8.20 6.14
C MET A 74 -12.69 -8.33 7.50
N LYS A 75 -12.16 -9.52 7.77
CA LYS A 75 -11.33 -9.74 8.95
C LYS A 75 -9.91 -9.30 8.63
N ARG A 76 -9.26 -8.57 9.55
CA ARG A 76 -7.87 -8.17 9.37
C ARG A 76 -6.97 -9.40 9.36
N GLU A 77 -6.06 -9.47 8.41
CA GLU A 77 -5.12 -10.59 8.32
C GLU A 77 -4.20 -10.67 9.53
N SER A 78 -3.82 -9.53 10.11
CA SER A 78 -3.04 -9.50 11.33
C SER A 78 -3.76 -10.17 12.50
N SER A 79 -5.08 -10.06 12.54
CA SER A 79 -5.91 -10.73 13.57
C SER A 79 -6.05 -12.23 13.33
N ARG A 80 -5.95 -12.67 12.07
CA ARG A 80 -6.01 -14.09 11.72
C ARG A 80 -4.67 -14.80 11.92
N GLY A 81 -3.58 -14.04 12.05
CA GLY A 81 -2.25 -14.57 12.23
C GLY A 81 -1.57 -15.07 10.96
N LYS A 82 -2.18 -14.90 9.79
CA LYS A 82 -1.55 -15.25 8.53
C LYS A 82 -2.06 -14.34 7.41
N GLN A 83 -1.25 -14.18 6.38
CA GLN A 83 -1.57 -13.37 5.21
C GLN A 83 -2.07 -14.25 4.06
N GLY A 84 -3.01 -13.74 3.31
CA GLY A 84 -3.50 -14.41 2.12
C GLY A 84 -2.52 -14.32 0.96
N GLY A 85 -2.73 -15.14 -0.06
CA GLY A 85 -1.86 -15.19 -1.23
C GLY A 85 -1.79 -13.86 -1.98
N ARG A 86 -2.91 -13.15 -2.11
CA ARG A 86 -2.93 -11.84 -2.78
C ARG A 86 -2.09 -10.81 -2.05
N THR A 87 -2.17 -10.79 -0.71
CA THR A 87 -1.38 -9.87 0.11
C THR A 87 0.11 -10.12 -0.09
N LEU A 88 0.52 -11.38 -0.03
CA LEU A 88 1.92 -11.75 -0.25
C LEU A 88 2.40 -11.37 -1.63
N GLU A 89 1.57 -11.55 -2.65
CA GLU A 89 1.91 -11.21 -4.03
C GLU A 89 2.12 -9.70 -4.20
N ILE A 90 1.23 -8.90 -3.63
CA ILE A 90 1.34 -7.43 -3.72
C ILE A 90 2.58 -6.94 -2.97
N GLN A 91 2.86 -7.50 -1.80
CA GLN A 91 4.04 -7.10 -1.02
C GLN A 91 5.35 -7.40 -1.76
N ARG A 92 5.35 -8.44 -2.58
CA ARG A 92 6.53 -8.88 -3.30
C ARG A 92 6.82 -8.03 -4.53
N LEU A 93 5.83 -7.34 -5.06
CA LEU A 93 6.01 -6.50 -6.23
C LEU A 93 6.96 -5.33 -5.95
#